data_0517d61fd928fd1f92123a379fbd212d
#
_entry.id   0517d61fd928fd1f92123a379fbd212d
#
_cell.length_a   1.000
_cell.length_b   1.000
_cell.length_c   1.000
_cell.angle_alpha   90.00
_cell.angle_beta   90.00
_cell.angle_gamma   90.00
#
_symmetry.space_group_name_H-M   'P 1'
#
loop_
_entity.id
_entity.type
_entity.pdbx_description
1 polymer ?
#
loop_
_entity_poly.entity_id
_entity_poly.type
_entity_poly.pdbx_seq_one_letter_code
_entity_poly.pdbx_strand_id
1 'polypeptide(L)'
;DEVTGLQMIKDFKTALLFTTRNLKDSEIAYLKSKSNVIPSVFPIGYDGLAFIVNKQNNDTCITVKDIKRILTGKATKWSDIVKGSKRGDIEVIFDNTRSATTNYVVDSVLHGAKMGAKIMAAKTSKEVIDYVDQNPGSIGVIGSNWLNDRRDSTNTTFKKNIHVMRVS
;
A
#
# COMPACT_ATOMS: atom_id res chain seq x y z
N ASP A 1 8.59 -3.04 13.78
CA ASP A 1 7.83 -2.16 12.89
C ASP A 1 8.26 -0.70 13.04
N GLU A 2 7.76 0.21 12.21
CA GLU A 2 8.14 1.63 12.22
C GLU A 2 7.80 2.33 13.55
N VAL A 3 6.67 1.99 14.15
CA VAL A 3 6.22 2.58 15.43
C VAL A 3 7.19 2.22 16.54
N THR A 4 7.59 0.97 16.61
CA THR A 4 8.59 0.49 17.57
C THR A 4 9.94 1.16 17.34
N GLY A 5 10.38 1.26 16.09
CA GLY A 5 11.63 1.92 15.73
C GLY A 5 11.64 3.40 16.11
N LEU A 6 10.56 4.13 15.84
CA LEU A 6 10.41 5.53 16.27
C LEU A 6 10.42 5.68 17.79
N GLN A 7 9.82 4.74 18.52
CA GLN A 7 9.89 4.75 19.97
C GLN A 7 11.33 4.51 20.47
N MET A 8 12.07 3.59 19.83
CA MET A 8 13.48 3.35 20.18
C MET A 8 14.38 4.58 19.95
N ILE A 9 14.13 5.36 18.87
CA ILE A 9 14.81 6.65 18.65
C ILE A 9 14.44 7.64 19.76
N LYS A 10 13.15 7.75 20.10
CA LYS A 10 12.68 8.65 21.17
C LYS A 10 13.24 8.30 22.54
N ASP A 11 13.47 7.02 22.80
CA ASP A 11 14.05 6.51 24.04
C ASP A 11 15.59 6.48 24.01
N PHE A 12 16.21 6.98 22.94
CA PHE A 12 17.67 6.96 22.71
C PHE A 12 18.28 5.55 22.74
N LYS A 13 17.51 4.53 22.41
CA LYS A 13 17.97 3.13 22.33
C LYS A 13 18.62 2.79 21.00
N THR A 14 18.46 3.64 20.00
CA THR A 14 19.11 3.52 18.69
C THR A 14 19.40 4.91 18.13
N ALA A 15 20.49 5.01 17.34
CA ALA A 15 20.86 6.24 16.63
C ALA A 15 20.51 6.20 15.14
N LEU A 16 20.07 5.06 14.62
CA LEU A 16 19.72 4.86 13.22
C LEU A 16 18.35 4.19 13.11
N LEU A 17 17.53 4.72 12.22
CA LEU A 17 16.21 4.17 11.90
C LEU A 17 15.97 4.21 10.40
N PHE A 18 15.53 3.11 9.83
CA PHE A 18 14.98 3.08 8.47
C PHE A 18 13.46 3.27 8.54
N THR A 19 12.98 4.27 7.82
CA THR A 19 11.53 4.58 7.72
C THR A 19 11.11 4.64 6.27
N THR A 20 9.83 4.47 6.03
CA THR A 20 9.23 4.59 4.70
C THR A 20 8.64 5.98 4.44
N ARG A 21 8.81 6.91 5.37
CA ARG A 21 8.37 8.30 5.31
C ARG A 21 9.34 9.23 6.01
N ASN A 22 9.20 10.49 5.77
CA ASN A 22 9.87 11.51 6.56
C ASN A 22 9.32 11.57 7.99
N LEU A 23 10.15 12.00 8.93
CA LEU A 23 9.69 12.32 10.28
C LEU A 23 8.70 13.48 10.24
N LYS A 24 7.66 13.40 11.07
CA LYS A 24 6.71 14.50 11.28
C LYS A 24 7.37 15.63 12.06
N ASP A 25 6.92 16.87 11.86
CA ASP A 25 7.43 18.03 12.60
C ASP A 25 7.35 17.85 14.13
N SER A 26 6.28 17.21 14.61
CA SER A 26 6.11 16.89 16.02
C SER A 26 7.13 15.87 16.54
N GLU A 27 7.58 14.94 15.71
CA GLU A 27 8.61 13.96 16.05
C GLU A 27 9.98 14.62 16.11
N ILE A 28 10.27 15.51 15.16
CA ILE A 28 11.50 16.32 15.13
C ILE A 28 11.55 17.25 16.34
N ALA A 29 10.46 17.95 16.63
CA ALA A 29 10.35 18.85 17.78
C ALA A 29 10.56 18.09 19.11
N TYR A 30 10.00 16.88 19.24
CA TYR A 30 10.19 16.03 20.41
C TYR A 30 11.69 15.68 20.61
N LEU A 31 12.36 15.20 19.58
CA LEU A 31 13.77 14.83 19.64
C LEU A 31 14.65 16.04 20.00
N LYS A 32 14.40 17.18 19.38
CA LYS A 32 15.10 18.43 19.68
C LYS A 32 14.91 18.86 21.15
N SER A 33 13.68 18.76 21.66
CA SER A 33 13.38 19.18 23.04
C SER A 33 14.03 18.29 24.10
N LYS A 34 14.26 17.00 23.80
CA LYS A 34 14.81 16.03 24.76
C LYS A 34 16.32 15.91 24.76
N SER A 35 16.95 16.08 23.60
CA SER A 35 18.39 15.83 23.45
C SER A 35 19.14 16.93 22.69
N ASN A 36 18.46 17.98 22.28
CA ASN A 36 19.01 19.00 21.38
C ASN A 36 19.54 18.41 20.03
N VAL A 37 19.09 17.21 19.67
CA VAL A 37 19.49 16.55 18.42
C VAL A 37 18.45 16.83 17.35
N ILE A 38 18.93 17.27 16.19
CA ILE A 38 18.13 17.38 14.97
C ILE A 38 18.47 16.16 14.12
N PRO A 39 17.49 15.26 13.86
CA PRO A 39 17.75 14.09 13.03
C PRO A 39 18.06 14.49 11.60
N SER A 40 19.09 13.90 11.01
CA SER A 40 19.37 14.01 9.57
C SER A 40 18.62 12.89 8.85
N VAL A 41 17.89 13.25 7.79
CA VAL A 41 17.12 12.29 6.98
C VAL A 41 17.74 12.19 5.59
N PHE A 42 18.04 10.98 5.16
CA PHE A 42 18.63 10.70 3.85
C PHE A 42 17.78 9.66 3.11
N PRO A 43 17.33 9.95 1.87
CA PRO A 43 16.69 8.94 1.04
C PRO A 43 17.74 7.92 0.59
N ILE A 44 17.51 6.65 0.89
CA ILE A 44 18.39 5.53 0.50
C ILE A 44 17.85 4.73 -0.68
N GLY A 45 16.57 4.92 -1.02
CA GLY A 45 15.91 4.24 -2.12
C GLY A 45 14.44 4.63 -2.19
N TYR A 46 13.82 4.21 -3.29
CA TYR A 46 12.38 4.34 -3.50
C TYR A 46 11.78 2.96 -3.66
N ASP A 47 10.68 2.71 -2.98
CA ASP A 47 9.86 1.51 -3.19
C ASP A 47 8.56 1.92 -3.91
N GLY A 48 7.95 0.96 -4.60
CA GLY A 48 6.74 1.19 -5.36
C GLY A 48 5.57 0.38 -4.80
N LEU A 49 4.36 0.86 -5.06
CA LEU A 49 3.15 0.10 -4.83
C LEU A 49 2.66 -0.50 -6.13
N ALA A 50 2.09 -1.69 -6.04
CA ALA A 50 1.42 -2.34 -7.13
C ALA A 50 -0.06 -2.59 -6.78
N PHE A 51 -0.92 -2.21 -7.69
CA PHE A 51 -2.33 -2.61 -7.70
C PHE A 51 -2.45 -3.84 -8.57
N ILE A 52 -3.00 -4.91 -8.02
CA ILE A 52 -3.15 -6.18 -8.71
C ILE A 52 -4.62 -6.58 -8.78
N VAL A 53 -4.98 -7.24 -9.87
CA VAL A 53 -6.32 -7.80 -10.09
C VAL A 53 -6.21 -9.23 -10.59
N ASN A 54 -7.29 -9.98 -10.48
CA ASN A 54 -7.37 -11.34 -11.01
C ASN A 54 -7.09 -11.35 -12.53
N LYS A 55 -6.47 -12.41 -13.03
CA LYS A 55 -6.13 -12.56 -14.44
C LYS A 55 -7.35 -12.54 -15.38
N GLN A 56 -8.52 -12.92 -14.87
CA GLN A 56 -9.78 -12.83 -15.61
C GLN A 56 -10.30 -11.38 -15.70
N ASN A 57 -9.67 -10.44 -14.98
CA ASN A 57 -10.03 -9.04 -15.06
C ASN A 57 -9.25 -8.34 -16.18
N ASN A 58 -9.95 -7.99 -17.25
CA ASN A 58 -9.36 -7.27 -18.39
C ASN A 58 -9.26 -5.75 -18.15
N ASP A 59 -9.84 -5.24 -17.04
CA ASP A 59 -9.77 -3.83 -16.66
C ASP A 59 -8.45 -3.58 -15.93
N THR A 60 -7.34 -3.54 -16.66
CA THR A 60 -5.98 -3.47 -16.13
C THR A 60 -5.41 -2.06 -16.06
N CYS A 61 -6.21 -1.03 -16.29
CA CYS A 61 -5.83 0.38 -16.18
C CYS A 61 -6.69 1.07 -15.13
N ILE A 62 -6.07 1.91 -14.30
CA ILE A 62 -6.76 2.68 -13.27
C ILE A 62 -6.11 4.06 -13.10
N THR A 63 -6.90 5.10 -12.86
CA THR A 63 -6.37 6.42 -12.56
C THR A 63 -6.17 6.61 -11.05
N VAL A 64 -5.23 7.51 -10.66
CA VAL A 64 -5.08 7.90 -9.23
C VAL A 64 -6.39 8.45 -8.68
N LYS A 65 -7.18 9.15 -9.50
CA LYS A 65 -8.52 9.65 -9.13
C LYS A 65 -9.48 8.50 -8.79
N ASP A 66 -9.48 7.44 -9.59
CA ASP A 66 -10.36 6.29 -9.34
C ASP A 66 -9.89 5.48 -8.14
N ILE A 67 -8.58 5.31 -7.95
CA ILE A 67 -8.02 4.74 -6.72
C ILE A 67 -8.56 5.49 -5.49
N LYS A 68 -8.50 6.82 -5.51
CA LYS A 68 -9.02 7.66 -4.42
C LYS A 68 -10.53 7.48 -4.22
N ARG A 69 -11.32 7.40 -5.30
CA ARG A 69 -12.78 7.17 -5.22
C ARG A 69 -13.11 5.81 -4.62
N ILE A 70 -12.41 4.76 -5.03
CA ILE A 70 -12.57 3.40 -4.50
C ILE A 70 -12.22 3.37 -3.02
N LEU A 71 -11.03 3.85 -2.67
CA LEU A 71 -10.52 3.79 -1.30
C LEU A 71 -11.34 4.63 -0.31
N THR A 72 -12.01 5.69 -0.78
CA THR A 72 -12.93 6.48 0.05
C THR A 72 -14.38 5.99 0.01
N GLY A 73 -14.67 4.89 -0.70
CA GLY A 73 -16.01 4.31 -0.83
C GLY A 73 -16.95 5.11 -1.76
N LYS A 74 -16.43 6.06 -2.54
CA LYS A 74 -17.21 6.82 -3.53
C LYS A 74 -17.44 6.06 -4.83
N ALA A 75 -16.64 5.06 -5.13
CA ALA A 75 -16.82 4.07 -6.17
C ALA A 75 -16.80 2.70 -5.49
N THR A 76 -17.88 1.95 -5.62
CA THR A 76 -18.05 0.64 -4.96
C THR A 76 -18.22 -0.49 -5.95
N LYS A 77 -18.46 -0.16 -7.21
CA LYS A 77 -18.63 -1.13 -8.29
C LYS A 77 -17.65 -0.85 -9.43
N TRP A 78 -17.28 -1.88 -10.14
CA TRP A 78 -16.44 -1.75 -11.34
C TRP A 78 -17.07 -0.84 -12.40
N SER A 79 -18.39 -0.84 -12.54
CA SER A 79 -19.12 0.08 -13.43
C SER A 79 -18.97 1.56 -13.06
N ASP A 80 -18.59 1.89 -11.82
CA ASP A 80 -18.36 3.27 -11.39
C ASP A 80 -17.07 3.86 -11.96
N ILE A 81 -16.12 2.99 -12.36
CA ILE A 81 -14.81 3.38 -12.88
C ILE A 81 -14.57 2.93 -14.31
N VAL A 82 -15.19 1.83 -14.75
CA VAL A 82 -15.09 1.30 -16.11
C VAL A 82 -16.50 1.19 -16.71
N LYS A 83 -16.78 2.05 -17.66
CA LYS A 83 -18.11 2.09 -18.34
C LYS A 83 -18.43 0.73 -18.97
N GLY A 84 -19.57 0.16 -18.57
CA GLY A 84 -20.04 -1.11 -19.11
C GLY A 84 -19.46 -2.36 -18.45
N SER A 85 -18.62 -2.23 -17.42
CA SER A 85 -18.12 -3.36 -16.64
C SER A 85 -19.27 -4.11 -15.96
N LYS A 86 -19.26 -5.44 -16.06
CA LYS A 86 -20.26 -6.35 -15.45
C LYS A 86 -19.72 -7.08 -14.20
N ARG A 87 -18.57 -6.63 -13.65
CA ARG A 87 -17.83 -7.37 -12.59
C ARG A 87 -18.44 -7.24 -11.19
N GLY A 88 -19.44 -6.43 -10.99
CA GLY A 88 -20.06 -6.24 -9.68
C GLY A 88 -19.26 -5.31 -8.76
N ASP A 89 -19.25 -5.65 -7.47
CA ASP A 89 -18.63 -4.84 -6.43
C ASP A 89 -17.10 -4.91 -6.50
N ILE A 90 -16.46 -3.81 -6.06
CA ILE A 90 -15.01 -3.73 -5.87
C ILE A 90 -14.73 -4.01 -4.39
N GLU A 91 -13.83 -4.95 -4.13
CA GLU A 91 -13.26 -5.23 -2.83
C GLU A 91 -11.76 -4.90 -2.85
N VAL A 92 -11.28 -4.15 -1.87
CA VAL A 92 -9.86 -3.81 -1.78
C VAL A 92 -9.22 -4.55 -0.61
N ILE A 93 -8.08 -5.19 -0.86
CA ILE A 93 -7.33 -5.90 0.17
C ILE A 93 -5.88 -5.44 0.22
N PHE A 94 -5.42 -5.12 1.43
CA PHE A 94 -4.04 -4.74 1.76
C PHE A 94 -3.33 -5.86 2.51
N ASP A 95 -2.01 -5.85 2.47
CA ASP A 95 -1.16 -6.81 3.17
C ASP A 95 -1.16 -6.65 4.70
N ASN A 96 -1.43 -5.45 5.22
CA ASN A 96 -1.52 -5.18 6.66
C ASN A 96 -2.08 -3.78 6.87
N THR A 97 -2.88 -3.57 7.91
CA THR A 97 -3.41 -2.24 8.27
C THR A 97 -2.34 -1.26 8.75
N ARG A 98 -1.18 -1.75 9.18
CA ARG A 98 -0.03 -0.96 9.66
C ARG A 98 1.18 -1.06 8.73
N SER A 99 0.99 -1.56 7.52
CA SER A 99 2.09 -1.69 6.56
C SER A 99 2.52 -0.32 6.03
N ALA A 100 3.76 -0.26 5.56
CA ALA A 100 4.27 0.89 4.81
C ALA A 100 3.37 1.20 3.60
N THR A 101 2.86 0.17 2.93
CA THR A 101 1.90 0.22 1.83
C THR A 101 0.64 0.99 2.21
N THR A 102 0.00 0.59 3.31
CA THR A 102 -1.22 1.24 3.81
C THR A 102 -0.96 2.69 4.22
N ASN A 103 0.11 2.94 4.98
CA ASN A 103 0.49 4.28 5.42
C ASN A 103 0.76 5.21 4.23
N TYR A 104 1.51 4.74 3.24
CA TYR A 104 1.77 5.53 2.03
C TYR A 104 0.46 5.89 1.29
N VAL A 105 -0.44 4.93 1.14
CA VAL A 105 -1.74 5.19 0.47
C VAL A 105 -2.55 6.21 1.25
N VAL A 106 -2.62 6.11 2.58
CA VAL A 106 -3.35 7.08 3.42
C VAL A 106 -2.74 8.46 3.33
N ASP A 107 -1.43 8.57 3.43
CA ASP A 107 -0.75 9.86 3.49
C ASP A 107 -0.63 10.51 2.10
N SER A 108 -0.23 9.74 1.08
CA SER A 108 0.13 10.28 -0.24
C SER A 108 -1.02 10.25 -1.25
N VAL A 109 -1.92 9.26 -1.19
CA VAL A 109 -3.05 9.14 -2.12
C VAL A 109 -4.31 9.76 -1.54
N LEU A 110 -4.63 9.45 -0.27
CA LEU A 110 -5.85 9.92 0.37
C LEU A 110 -5.68 11.29 1.06
N HIS A 111 -4.43 11.74 1.29
CA HIS A 111 -4.13 12.98 2.03
C HIS A 111 -4.83 13.03 3.38
N GLY A 112 -4.79 11.91 4.12
CA GLY A 112 -5.41 11.78 5.44
C GLY A 112 -6.93 11.55 5.44
N ALA A 113 -7.57 11.42 4.27
CA ALA A 113 -8.99 11.06 4.22
C ALA A 113 -9.21 9.63 4.74
N LYS A 114 -10.34 9.40 5.39
CA LYS A 114 -10.69 8.07 5.92
C LYS A 114 -10.94 7.10 4.78
N MET A 115 -10.46 5.87 4.98
CA MET A 115 -10.78 4.75 4.10
C MET A 115 -12.25 4.33 4.24
N GLY A 116 -12.83 3.84 3.15
CA GLY A 116 -14.18 3.31 3.10
C GLY A 116 -14.32 1.96 3.82
N ALA A 117 -15.56 1.51 4.02
CA ALA A 117 -15.88 0.33 4.83
C ALA A 117 -15.53 -1.03 4.18
N LYS A 118 -15.38 -1.09 2.85
CA LYS A 118 -15.10 -2.35 2.11
C LYS A 118 -13.60 -2.58 1.86
N ILE A 119 -12.76 -2.21 2.83
CA ILE A 119 -11.32 -2.43 2.75
C ILE A 119 -10.94 -3.51 3.75
N MET A 120 -10.29 -4.54 3.24
CA MET A 120 -9.83 -5.68 4.01
C MET A 120 -8.32 -5.63 4.20
N ALA A 121 -7.83 -6.33 5.21
CA ALA A 121 -6.42 -6.54 5.44
C ALA A 121 -6.13 -8.03 5.60
N ALA A 122 -5.14 -8.50 4.87
CA ALA A 122 -4.51 -9.80 5.08
C ALA A 122 -3.35 -9.65 6.07
N LYS A 123 -2.66 -10.75 6.37
CA LYS A 123 -1.46 -10.71 7.21
C LYS A 123 -0.18 -10.52 6.38
N THR A 124 -0.20 -10.96 5.15
CA THR A 124 0.96 -10.97 4.24
C THR A 124 0.56 -10.61 2.83
N SER A 125 1.51 -10.10 2.03
CA SER A 125 1.30 -9.83 0.60
C SER A 125 0.97 -11.10 -0.19
N LYS A 126 1.47 -12.27 0.26
CA LYS A 126 1.09 -13.56 -0.34
C LYS A 126 -0.40 -13.82 -0.20
N GLU A 127 -0.97 -13.62 0.99
CA GLU A 127 -2.41 -13.78 1.22
C GLU A 127 -3.24 -12.79 0.38
N VAL A 128 -2.74 -11.58 0.14
CA VAL A 128 -3.38 -10.63 -0.79
C VAL A 128 -3.44 -11.20 -2.20
N ILE A 129 -2.34 -11.77 -2.69
CA ILE A 129 -2.25 -12.37 -4.02
C ILE A 129 -3.20 -13.57 -4.12
N ASP A 130 -3.19 -14.46 -3.12
CA ASP A 130 -4.07 -15.63 -3.08
C ASP A 130 -5.55 -15.22 -3.06
N TYR A 131 -5.89 -14.15 -2.32
CA TYR A 131 -7.25 -13.62 -2.29
C TYR A 131 -7.68 -13.08 -3.65
N VAL A 132 -6.82 -12.29 -4.30
CA VAL A 132 -7.11 -11.72 -5.63
C VAL A 132 -7.27 -12.82 -6.68
N ASP A 133 -6.49 -13.89 -6.59
CA ASP A 133 -6.63 -15.05 -7.48
C ASP A 133 -8.01 -15.73 -7.36
N GLN A 134 -8.53 -15.82 -6.14
CA GLN A 134 -9.83 -16.46 -5.86
C GLN A 134 -11.04 -15.52 -6.05
N ASN A 135 -10.83 -14.20 -6.06
CA ASN A 135 -11.91 -13.21 -6.08
C ASN A 135 -11.75 -12.24 -7.27
N PRO A 136 -12.36 -12.53 -8.45
CA PRO A 136 -12.16 -11.76 -9.67
C PRO A 136 -12.59 -10.28 -9.60
N GLY A 137 -13.43 -9.90 -8.64
CA GLY A 137 -13.87 -8.52 -8.40
C GLY A 137 -12.93 -7.71 -7.51
N SER A 138 -11.91 -8.33 -6.90
CA SER A 138 -11.04 -7.67 -5.92
C SER A 138 -9.87 -6.94 -6.57
N ILE A 139 -9.36 -5.93 -5.84
CA ILE A 139 -8.11 -5.22 -6.09
C ILE A 139 -7.20 -5.45 -4.90
N GLY A 140 -6.02 -6.04 -5.14
CA GLY A 140 -4.97 -6.16 -4.13
C GLY A 140 -3.98 -4.99 -4.20
N VAL A 141 -3.48 -4.56 -3.05
CA VAL A 141 -2.44 -3.53 -2.93
C VAL A 141 -1.26 -4.13 -2.18
N ILE A 142 -0.12 -4.22 -2.85
CA ILE A 142 1.12 -4.83 -2.34
C ILE A 142 2.34 -3.99 -2.66
N GLY A 143 3.46 -4.24 -2.00
CA GLY A 143 4.75 -3.66 -2.38
C GLY A 143 5.21 -4.20 -3.74
N SER A 144 5.84 -3.35 -4.56
CA SER A 144 6.30 -3.74 -5.90
C SER A 144 7.42 -4.79 -5.88
N ASN A 145 8.14 -4.93 -4.77
CA ASN A 145 9.15 -5.95 -4.55
C ASN A 145 8.61 -7.38 -4.73
N TRP A 146 7.35 -7.61 -4.40
CA TRP A 146 6.67 -8.90 -4.61
C TRP A 146 6.49 -9.29 -6.09
N LEU A 147 6.66 -8.35 -7.00
CA LEU A 147 6.48 -8.56 -8.44
C LEU A 147 7.80 -8.61 -9.21
N ASN A 148 8.90 -8.09 -8.67
CA ASN A 148 10.13 -7.82 -9.40
C ASN A 148 11.34 -8.66 -8.98
N ASP A 149 11.28 -9.44 -7.92
CA ASP A 149 12.42 -10.30 -7.56
C ASP A 149 12.48 -11.51 -8.49
N ARG A 150 13.39 -11.44 -9.47
CA ARG A 150 13.63 -12.52 -10.43
C ARG A 150 14.31 -13.74 -9.81
N ARG A 151 14.88 -13.60 -8.61
CA ARG A 151 15.57 -14.68 -7.89
C ARG A 151 14.60 -15.55 -7.09
N ASP A 152 13.40 -15.03 -6.84
CA ASP A 152 12.36 -15.76 -6.12
C ASP A 152 11.41 -16.44 -7.13
N SER A 153 11.49 -17.76 -7.22
CA SER A 153 10.62 -18.58 -8.07
C SER A 153 9.13 -18.47 -7.69
N THR A 154 8.82 -18.14 -6.44
CA THR A 154 7.46 -17.89 -5.96
C THR A 154 6.81 -16.70 -6.67
N ASN A 155 7.56 -15.63 -6.89
CA ASN A 155 7.08 -14.43 -7.62
C ASN A 155 6.66 -14.74 -9.06
N THR A 156 7.36 -15.65 -9.72
CA THR A 156 7.02 -16.07 -11.08
C THR A 156 5.70 -16.86 -11.11
N THR A 157 5.42 -17.63 -10.06
CA THR A 157 4.18 -18.39 -9.92
C THR A 157 2.98 -17.47 -9.69
N PHE A 158 3.13 -16.45 -8.87
CA PHE A 158 2.06 -15.49 -8.58
C PHE A 158 1.62 -14.70 -9.83
N LYS A 159 2.56 -14.32 -10.70
CA LYS A 159 2.25 -13.58 -11.94
C LYS A 159 1.36 -14.34 -12.93
N LYS A 160 1.23 -15.65 -12.79
CA LYS A 160 0.38 -16.45 -13.68
C LYS A 160 -1.11 -16.17 -13.48
N ASN A 161 -1.51 -15.81 -12.27
CA ASN A 161 -2.91 -15.73 -11.86
C ASN A 161 -3.41 -14.30 -11.65
N ILE A 162 -2.53 -13.32 -11.75
CA ILE A 162 -2.85 -11.90 -11.55
C ILE A 162 -2.39 -11.04 -12.72
N HIS A 163 -3.01 -9.88 -12.86
CA HIS A 163 -2.53 -8.76 -13.65
C HIS A 163 -2.12 -7.62 -12.75
N VAL A 164 -0.99 -6.98 -13.08
CA VAL A 164 -0.60 -5.71 -12.46
C VAL A 164 -1.28 -4.58 -13.22
N MET A 165 -1.97 -3.71 -12.50
CA MET A 165 -2.66 -2.57 -13.10
C MET A 165 -1.67 -1.47 -13.49
N ARG A 166 -1.90 -0.86 -14.64
CA ARG A 166 -1.24 0.38 -15.04
C ARG A 166 -1.96 1.54 -14.36
N VAL A 167 -1.23 2.35 -13.62
CA VAL A 167 -1.73 3.57 -12.97
C VAL A 167 -1.37 4.78 -13.83
N SER A 168 -2.33 5.68 -14.08
CA SER A 168 -2.17 6.91 -14.87
C SER A 168 -2.72 8.14 -14.15
#